data_bfc1ec7ec007ebf73a0cfa22a35e1124
#
_entry.id   bfc1ec7ec007ebf73a0cfa22a35e1124
#
_cell.length_a   1.000
_cell.length_b   1.000
_cell.length_c   1.000
_cell.angle_alpha   90.00
_cell.angle_beta   90.00
_cell.angle_gamma   90.00
#
_symmetry.space_group_name_H-M   'P 1'
#
loop_
_entity.id
_entity.type
_entity.pdbx_description
1 polymer ?
#
loop_
_entity_poly.entity_id
_entity_poly.type
_entity_poly.pdbx_seq_one_letter_code
_entity_poly.pdbx_strand_id
1 'polypeptide(L)'
;MSSDQSVTGAREGGLEAPTRHPIDWKNPAFLDEAALFKELERVFDICHGCRRCFSLCNSFPTLFDAVDASPSGELDGVPKPVYWQVVDHCYLCDMCYMTKCPYVPPHPWALDFPHLMLRAKALKFERGETSLRDKVLSSTDQVGAIAGIPVVASIV
;
A
#
# COMPACT_ATOMS: atom_id res chain seq x y z
N MET A 1 -31.08 -18.96 19.58
CA MET A 1 -31.17 -17.49 19.45
C MET A 1 -29.85 -17.03 18.89
N SER A 2 -29.78 -16.93 17.59
CA SER A 2 -28.57 -16.53 16.87
C SER A 2 -28.55 -15.01 16.82
N SER A 3 -27.61 -14.39 17.50
CA SER A 3 -27.48 -12.94 17.58
C SER A 3 -26.90 -12.40 16.27
N ASP A 4 -27.74 -11.70 15.56
CA ASP A 4 -27.42 -10.85 14.43
C ASP A 4 -26.55 -9.67 14.89
N GLN A 5 -25.21 -9.87 14.97
CA GLN A 5 -24.23 -8.84 15.35
C GLN A 5 -23.43 -8.29 14.18
N SER A 6 -23.80 -8.58 12.93
CA SER A 6 -22.82 -8.49 11.86
C SER A 6 -22.85 -7.23 10.98
N VAL A 7 -23.79 -6.31 11.10
CA VAL A 7 -23.92 -5.27 10.04
C VAL A 7 -23.64 -3.84 10.52
N THR A 8 -23.86 -3.50 11.76
CA THR A 8 -23.66 -2.13 12.25
C THR A 8 -22.22 -1.82 12.65
N GLY A 9 -21.50 -2.76 13.26
CA GLY A 9 -20.11 -2.54 13.71
C GLY A 9 -19.09 -2.46 12.57
N ALA A 10 -19.36 -3.06 11.41
CA ALA A 10 -18.43 -3.07 10.28
C ALA A 10 -18.18 -1.68 9.66
N ARG A 11 -19.09 -0.74 9.83
CA ARG A 11 -18.96 0.62 9.27
C ARG A 11 -18.24 1.60 10.18
N GLU A 12 -18.14 1.32 11.47
CA GLU A 12 -17.59 2.24 12.47
C GLU A 12 -16.10 2.03 12.75
N GLY A 13 -15.51 0.98 12.18
CA GLY A 13 -14.13 0.59 12.45
C GLY A 13 -13.96 -0.25 13.71
N GLY A 14 -12.77 -0.80 13.92
CA GLY A 14 -12.40 -1.61 15.09
C GLY A 14 -11.46 -0.86 16.04
N LEU A 15 -11.51 -1.21 17.32
CA LEU A 15 -10.61 -0.74 18.36
C LEU A 15 -9.64 -1.82 18.85
N GLU A 16 -9.73 -3.02 18.24
CA GLU A 16 -8.89 -4.16 18.61
C GLU A 16 -7.47 -4.00 18.08
N ALA A 17 -6.52 -4.70 18.70
CA ALA A 17 -5.14 -4.72 18.24
C ALA A 17 -5.06 -5.33 16.82
N PRO A 18 -4.28 -4.71 15.90
CA PRO A 18 -4.14 -5.23 14.55
C PRO A 18 -3.59 -6.65 14.53
N THR A 19 -4.20 -7.52 13.72
CA THR A 19 -3.73 -8.88 13.47
C THR A 19 -3.33 -9.00 12.02
N ARG A 20 -2.02 -9.08 11.74
CA ARG A 20 -1.52 -9.13 10.37
C ARG A 20 -1.46 -10.55 9.84
N HIS A 21 -2.00 -10.76 8.65
CA HIS A 21 -1.88 -12.02 7.93
C HIS A 21 -0.60 -12.01 7.06
N PRO A 22 0.10 -13.16 6.94
CA PRO A 22 1.25 -13.28 6.03
C PRO A 22 0.84 -13.01 4.57
N ILE A 23 1.75 -12.43 3.81
CA ILE A 23 1.55 -12.25 2.38
C ILE A 23 1.70 -13.59 1.67
N ASP A 24 0.68 -13.98 0.89
CA ASP A 24 0.72 -15.17 0.03
C ASP A 24 1.42 -14.86 -1.31
N TRP A 25 2.71 -14.54 -1.24
CA TRP A 25 3.52 -14.15 -2.40
C TRP A 25 3.77 -15.30 -3.40
N LYS A 26 3.53 -16.56 -2.98
CA LYS A 26 3.63 -17.74 -3.86
C LYS A 26 2.37 -18.00 -4.67
N ASN A 27 1.28 -17.32 -4.36
CA ASN A 27 0.04 -17.44 -5.10
C ASN A 27 0.21 -16.85 -6.51
N PRO A 28 -0.13 -17.56 -7.58
CA PRO A 28 -0.07 -17.03 -8.94
C PRO A 28 -0.85 -15.73 -9.13
N ALA A 29 -1.94 -15.53 -8.39
CA ALA A 29 -2.71 -14.30 -8.42
C ALA A 29 -2.00 -13.11 -7.74
N PHE A 30 -0.87 -13.33 -7.04
CA PHE A 30 -0.14 -12.25 -6.39
C PHE A 30 0.39 -11.22 -7.40
N LEU A 31 0.90 -11.68 -8.53
CA LEU A 31 1.42 -10.83 -9.61
C LEU A 31 0.39 -10.57 -10.73
N ASP A 32 -0.85 -11.01 -10.55
CA ASP A 32 -1.92 -10.70 -11.50
C ASP A 32 -2.36 -9.25 -11.38
N GLU A 33 -2.22 -8.49 -12.47
CA GLU A 33 -2.53 -7.06 -12.50
C GLU A 33 -4.02 -6.76 -12.33
N ALA A 34 -4.88 -7.57 -12.93
CA ALA A 34 -6.31 -7.33 -12.85
C ALA A 34 -6.80 -7.56 -11.41
N ALA A 35 -6.32 -8.61 -10.75
CA ALA A 35 -6.59 -8.87 -9.35
C ALA A 35 -6.01 -7.79 -8.43
N LEU A 36 -4.82 -7.27 -8.77
CA LEU A 36 -4.22 -6.15 -8.03
C LEU A 36 -5.08 -4.88 -8.14
N PHE A 37 -5.47 -4.49 -9.37
CA PHE A 37 -6.27 -3.27 -9.56
C PHE A 37 -7.65 -3.36 -8.89
N LYS A 38 -8.29 -4.52 -8.94
CA LYS A 38 -9.55 -4.74 -8.22
C LYS A 38 -9.39 -4.49 -6.71
N GLU A 39 -8.29 -4.93 -6.12
CA GLU A 39 -8.02 -4.73 -4.71
C GLU A 39 -7.59 -3.28 -4.41
N LEU A 40 -6.82 -2.63 -5.30
CA LEU A 40 -6.50 -1.21 -5.20
C LEU A 40 -7.78 -0.36 -5.21
N GLU A 41 -8.69 -0.61 -6.14
CA GLU A 41 -9.98 0.09 -6.22
C GLU A 41 -10.77 -0.06 -4.92
N ARG A 42 -10.92 -1.30 -4.42
CA ARG A 42 -11.62 -1.56 -3.15
C ARG A 42 -11.00 -0.81 -1.96
N VAL A 43 -9.67 -0.87 -1.83
CA VAL A 43 -8.98 -0.25 -0.69
C VAL A 43 -8.95 1.27 -0.80
N PHE A 44 -8.74 1.81 -2.00
CA PHE A 44 -8.70 3.26 -2.23
C PHE A 44 -10.06 3.90 -2.02
N ASP A 45 -11.14 3.22 -2.39
CA ASP A 45 -12.51 3.66 -2.13
C ASP A 45 -12.79 3.79 -0.62
N ILE A 46 -12.41 2.79 0.16
CA ILE A 46 -12.52 2.84 1.62
C ILE A 46 -11.63 3.93 2.22
N CYS A 47 -10.39 4.08 1.73
CA CYS A 47 -9.45 5.09 2.19
C CYS A 47 -9.95 6.51 1.89
N HIS A 48 -10.52 6.73 0.68
CA HIS A 48 -11.12 7.99 0.29
C HIS A 48 -12.32 8.35 1.20
N GLY A 49 -13.20 7.42 1.47
CA GLY A 49 -14.34 7.65 2.38
C GLY A 49 -13.92 7.94 3.82
N CYS A 50 -12.79 7.40 4.27
CA CYS A 50 -12.29 7.54 5.65
C CYS A 50 -11.36 8.75 5.88
N ARG A 51 -10.40 8.98 5.00
CA ARG A 51 -9.39 10.07 4.99
C ARG A 51 -8.54 10.27 6.25
N ARG A 52 -8.57 9.37 7.23
CA ARG A 52 -7.82 9.50 8.50
C ARG A 52 -6.31 9.60 8.32
N CYS A 53 -5.77 9.00 7.26
CA CYS A 53 -4.34 8.90 7.03
C CYS A 53 -3.75 10.08 6.24
N PHE A 54 -4.52 11.11 5.94
CA PHE A 54 -4.14 12.27 5.12
C PHE A 54 -2.75 12.83 5.48
N SER A 55 -2.44 12.92 6.76
CA SER A 55 -1.21 13.55 7.26
C SER A 55 -0.01 12.61 7.41
N LEU A 56 -0.13 11.32 7.06
CA LEU A 56 0.93 10.35 7.35
C LEU A 56 2.03 10.32 6.29
N CYS A 57 1.67 10.38 5.01
CA CYS A 57 2.61 10.37 3.88
C CYS A 57 1.94 10.91 2.61
N ASN A 58 2.72 11.10 1.55
CA ASN A 58 2.24 11.67 0.29
C ASN A 58 1.28 10.75 -0.50
N SER A 59 1.22 9.44 -0.22
CA SER A 59 0.28 8.53 -0.90
C SER A 59 -1.18 8.97 -0.73
N PHE A 60 -1.55 9.38 0.48
CA PHE A 60 -2.94 9.72 0.79
C PHE A 60 -3.40 11.05 0.18
N PRO A 61 -2.65 12.17 0.31
CA PRO A 61 -2.98 13.39 -0.43
C PRO A 61 -3.05 13.16 -1.93
N THR A 62 -2.09 12.42 -2.53
CA THR A 62 -2.12 12.10 -3.95
C THR A 62 -3.42 11.40 -4.37
N LEU A 63 -3.90 10.45 -3.56
CA LEU A 63 -5.17 9.77 -3.80
C LEU A 63 -6.35 10.73 -3.65
N PHE A 64 -6.42 11.44 -2.54
CA PHE A 64 -7.59 12.24 -2.17
C PHE A 64 -7.76 13.47 -3.08
N ASP A 65 -6.65 14.13 -3.43
CA ASP A 65 -6.66 15.26 -4.36
C ASP A 65 -7.12 14.82 -5.78
N ALA A 66 -6.71 13.62 -6.19
CA ALA A 66 -7.13 13.08 -7.48
C ALA A 66 -8.62 12.72 -7.50
N VAL A 67 -9.16 12.19 -6.40
CA VAL A 67 -10.60 11.93 -6.26
C VAL A 67 -11.37 13.25 -6.23
N ASP A 68 -10.92 14.23 -5.43
CA ASP A 68 -11.58 15.53 -5.31
C ASP A 68 -11.55 16.33 -6.63
N ALA A 69 -10.53 16.10 -7.45
CA ALA A 69 -10.43 16.71 -8.80
C ALA A 69 -11.19 15.92 -9.88
N SER A 70 -11.68 14.72 -9.59
CA SER A 70 -12.41 13.91 -10.56
C SER A 70 -13.80 14.51 -10.85
N PRO A 71 -14.34 14.33 -12.06
CA PRO A 71 -15.67 14.89 -12.41
C PRO A 71 -16.81 14.33 -11.56
N SER A 72 -16.69 13.10 -11.08
CA SER A 72 -17.68 12.44 -10.23
C SER A 72 -17.50 12.76 -8.75
N GLY A 73 -16.30 13.22 -8.33
CA GLY A 73 -15.91 13.30 -6.92
C GLY A 73 -15.69 11.92 -6.29
N GLU A 74 -15.60 10.88 -7.12
CA GLU A 74 -15.47 9.49 -6.71
C GLU A 74 -14.27 8.82 -7.39
N LEU A 75 -13.90 7.63 -6.93
CA LEU A 75 -12.73 6.90 -7.41
C LEU A 75 -12.84 6.45 -8.87
N ASP A 76 -14.05 6.26 -9.39
CA ASP A 76 -14.33 5.85 -10.77
C ASP A 76 -13.83 6.88 -11.82
N GLY A 77 -13.75 8.15 -11.41
CA GLY A 77 -13.20 9.23 -12.23
C GLY A 77 -11.67 9.34 -12.21
N VAL A 78 -10.97 8.56 -11.39
CA VAL A 78 -9.51 8.65 -11.23
C VAL A 78 -8.79 7.75 -12.23
N PRO A 79 -7.89 8.28 -13.07
CA PRO A 79 -7.19 7.48 -14.07
C PRO A 79 -6.15 6.54 -13.43
N LYS A 80 -6.01 5.34 -14.00
CA LYS A 80 -5.07 4.31 -13.50
C LYS A 80 -3.61 4.76 -13.26
N PRO A 81 -3.01 5.66 -14.06
CA PRO A 81 -1.67 6.16 -13.76
C PRO A 81 -1.54 6.82 -12.39
N VAL A 82 -2.61 7.43 -11.86
CA VAL A 82 -2.61 8.01 -10.51
C VAL A 82 -2.47 6.94 -9.43
N TYR A 83 -3.06 5.76 -9.63
CA TYR A 83 -2.89 4.63 -8.71
C TYR A 83 -1.41 4.26 -8.53
N TRP A 84 -0.65 4.28 -9.63
CA TRP A 84 0.80 4.04 -9.57
C TRP A 84 1.55 5.17 -8.86
N GLN A 85 1.11 6.42 -8.98
CA GLN A 85 1.69 7.53 -8.20
C GLN A 85 1.45 7.34 -6.70
N VAL A 86 0.24 6.91 -6.31
CA VAL A 86 -0.07 6.57 -4.90
C VAL A 86 0.84 5.46 -4.41
N VAL A 87 1.05 4.41 -5.20
CA VAL A 87 1.97 3.30 -4.90
C VAL A 87 3.41 3.80 -4.74
N ASP A 88 3.89 4.67 -5.63
CA ASP A 88 5.25 5.19 -5.61
C ASP A 88 5.53 6.07 -4.38
N HIS A 89 4.54 6.83 -3.94
CA HIS A 89 4.63 7.66 -2.74
C HIS A 89 4.58 6.88 -1.41
N CYS A 90 4.28 5.58 -1.43
CA CYS A 90 4.25 4.76 -0.23
C CYS A 90 5.67 4.30 0.16
N TYR A 91 6.09 4.61 1.37
CA TYR A 91 7.39 4.22 1.93
C TYR A 91 7.38 2.88 2.66
N LEU A 92 6.26 2.16 2.68
CA LEU A 92 6.09 0.88 3.40
C LEU A 92 6.42 0.97 4.90
N CYS A 93 6.17 2.13 5.53
CA CYS A 93 6.53 2.40 6.92
C CYS A 93 5.52 1.84 7.94
N ASP A 94 4.42 1.24 7.50
CA ASP A 94 3.35 0.66 8.31
C ASP A 94 2.58 1.62 9.25
N MET A 95 2.88 2.90 9.28
CA MET A 95 2.25 3.85 10.18
C MET A 95 0.72 3.89 10.03
N CYS A 96 0.21 3.84 8.80
CA CYS A 96 -1.22 3.82 8.54
C CYS A 96 -1.89 2.54 9.09
N TYR A 97 -1.21 1.40 9.00
CA TYR A 97 -1.70 0.13 9.51
C TYR A 97 -1.69 0.10 11.05
N MET A 98 -0.56 0.44 11.66
CA MET A 98 -0.33 0.26 13.10
C MET A 98 -1.03 1.30 13.98
N THR A 99 -1.25 2.52 13.50
CA THR A 99 -1.66 3.62 14.39
C THR A 99 -2.94 4.33 13.99
N LYS A 100 -3.40 4.21 12.75
CA LYS A 100 -4.50 5.05 12.25
C LYS A 100 -5.69 4.28 11.69
N CYS A 101 -5.48 3.16 11.03
CA CYS A 101 -6.55 2.48 10.29
C CYS A 101 -7.47 1.68 11.22
N PRO A 102 -8.76 2.03 11.30
CA PRO A 102 -9.73 1.28 12.10
C PRO A 102 -10.27 0.04 11.37
N TYR A 103 -9.85 -0.19 10.13
CA TYR A 103 -10.36 -1.23 9.25
C TYR A 103 -9.36 -2.37 9.00
N VAL A 104 -8.25 -2.37 9.74
CA VAL A 104 -7.29 -3.48 9.70
C VAL A 104 -7.88 -4.75 10.33
N PRO A 105 -7.39 -5.95 9.96
CA PRO A 105 -7.82 -7.16 10.67
C PRO A 105 -7.67 -7.04 12.19
N PRO A 106 -8.63 -7.51 12.99
CA PRO A 106 -9.74 -8.43 12.65
C PRO A 106 -11.01 -7.80 12.07
N HIS A 107 -10.98 -6.51 11.69
CA HIS A 107 -12.14 -5.87 11.07
C HIS A 107 -12.55 -6.62 9.77
N PRO A 108 -13.87 -6.79 9.46
CA PRO A 108 -14.33 -7.54 8.29
C PRO A 108 -13.80 -7.02 6.94
N TRP A 109 -13.48 -5.71 6.84
CA TRP A 109 -12.89 -5.14 5.64
C TRP A 109 -11.42 -5.51 5.44
N ALA A 110 -10.74 -5.97 6.48
CA ALA A 110 -9.40 -6.53 6.46
C ALA A 110 -8.40 -5.69 5.61
N LEU A 111 -8.38 -4.37 5.80
CA LEU A 111 -7.48 -3.49 5.09
C LEU A 111 -6.02 -3.70 5.51
N ASP A 112 -5.15 -3.96 4.54
CA ASP A 112 -3.71 -3.89 4.71
C ASP A 112 -3.09 -3.06 3.57
N PHE A 113 -3.16 -1.74 3.72
CA PHE A 113 -2.64 -0.80 2.72
C PHE A 113 -1.14 -1.02 2.45
N PRO A 114 -0.24 -1.15 3.44
CA PRO A 114 1.17 -1.38 3.18
C PRO A 114 1.46 -2.68 2.41
N HIS A 115 0.80 -3.78 2.75
CA HIS A 115 0.96 -5.04 2.01
C HIS A 115 0.44 -4.95 0.57
N LEU A 116 -0.65 -4.22 0.34
CA LEU A 116 -1.15 -3.95 -1.01
C LEU A 116 -0.15 -3.12 -1.82
N MET A 117 0.45 -2.09 -1.22
CA MET A 117 1.51 -1.28 -1.86
C MET A 117 2.75 -2.12 -2.15
N LEU A 118 3.15 -3.00 -1.22
CA LEU A 118 4.26 -3.92 -1.43
C LEU A 118 3.99 -4.87 -2.61
N ARG A 119 2.77 -5.43 -2.71
CA ARG A 119 2.35 -6.24 -3.86
C ARG A 119 2.45 -5.46 -5.18
N ALA A 120 1.97 -4.22 -5.20
CA ALA A 120 2.03 -3.37 -6.38
C ALA A 120 3.48 -3.05 -6.79
N LYS A 121 4.36 -2.75 -5.83
CA LYS A 121 5.79 -2.53 -6.07
C LYS A 121 6.49 -3.81 -6.57
N ALA A 122 6.12 -4.98 -6.05
CA ALA A 122 6.64 -6.26 -6.54
C ALA A 122 6.27 -6.50 -8.01
N LEU A 123 5.03 -6.20 -8.42
CA LEU A 123 4.63 -6.28 -9.82
C LEU A 123 5.43 -5.33 -10.72
N LYS A 124 5.67 -4.08 -10.30
CA LYS A 124 6.54 -3.15 -11.04
C LYS A 124 7.97 -3.67 -11.18
N PHE A 125 8.50 -4.28 -10.13
CA PHE A 125 9.84 -4.88 -10.14
C PHE A 125 9.93 -6.03 -11.15
N GLU A 126 8.98 -6.96 -11.14
CA GLU A 126 8.90 -8.09 -12.08
C GLU A 126 8.79 -7.63 -13.54
N ARG A 127 8.11 -6.53 -13.79
CA ARG A 127 8.00 -5.91 -15.13
C ARG A 127 9.25 -5.13 -15.56
N GLY A 128 10.24 -5.00 -14.69
CA GLY A 128 11.43 -4.21 -14.97
C GLY A 128 11.20 -2.70 -14.99
N GLU A 129 10.07 -2.22 -14.45
CA GLU A 129 9.71 -0.79 -14.42
C GLU A 129 10.40 -0.01 -13.30
N THR A 130 11.32 -0.64 -12.56
CA THR A 130 12.12 0.02 -11.52
C THR A 130 13.34 0.69 -12.10
N SER A 131 13.67 1.90 -11.62
CA SER A 131 14.85 2.65 -12.08
C SER A 131 16.14 1.92 -11.70
N LEU A 132 17.21 2.14 -12.50
CA LEU A 132 18.52 1.59 -12.18
C LEU A 132 19.02 2.06 -10.81
N ARG A 133 18.75 3.32 -10.48
CA ARG A 133 19.08 3.90 -9.17
C ARG A 133 18.44 3.10 -8.04
N ASP A 134 17.14 2.79 -8.16
CA ASP A 134 16.41 2.07 -7.12
C ASP A 134 16.91 0.62 -7.00
N LYS A 135 17.24 -0.02 -8.13
CA LYS A 135 17.86 -1.35 -8.14
C LYS A 135 19.20 -1.38 -7.42
N VAL A 136 20.05 -0.38 -7.67
CA VAL A 136 21.37 -0.28 -7.00
C VAL A 136 21.19 -0.02 -5.51
N LEU A 137 20.36 0.96 -5.12
CA LEU A 137 20.16 1.32 -3.72
C LEU A 137 19.48 0.21 -2.90
N SER A 138 18.62 -0.60 -3.51
CA SER A 138 17.99 -1.74 -2.86
C SER A 138 18.86 -3.00 -2.79
N SER A 139 19.96 -3.05 -3.56
CA SER A 139 20.93 -4.16 -3.57
C SER A 139 21.91 -4.04 -2.40
N THR A 140 21.43 -4.06 -1.18
CA THR A 140 22.21 -3.78 0.03
C THR A 140 23.46 -4.66 0.18
N ASP A 141 23.36 -5.95 -0.20
CA ASP A 141 24.50 -6.87 -0.13
C ASP A 141 25.60 -6.50 -1.11
N GLN A 142 25.24 -6.11 -2.35
CA GLN A 142 26.21 -5.69 -3.36
C GLN A 142 26.85 -4.34 -3.00
N VAL A 143 26.02 -3.38 -2.58
CA VAL A 143 26.50 -2.06 -2.13
C VAL A 143 27.40 -2.22 -0.90
N GLY A 144 27.02 -3.07 0.06
CA GLY A 144 27.83 -3.36 1.24
C GLY A 144 29.15 -4.05 0.92
N ALA A 145 29.16 -4.99 -0.03
CA ALA A 145 30.39 -5.64 -0.49
C ALA A 145 31.37 -4.64 -1.15
N ILE A 146 30.86 -3.72 -1.98
CA ILE A 146 31.68 -2.67 -2.62
C ILE A 146 32.18 -1.66 -1.58
N ALA A 147 31.30 -1.20 -0.69
CA ALA A 147 31.67 -0.25 0.36
C ALA A 147 32.67 -0.81 1.37
N GLY A 148 32.68 -2.14 1.57
CA GLY A 148 33.64 -2.83 2.43
C GLY A 148 35.05 -2.97 1.85
N ILE A 149 35.28 -2.59 0.58
CA ILE A 149 36.63 -2.58 0.02
C ILE A 149 37.44 -1.44 0.66
N PRO A 150 38.64 -1.69 1.25
CA PRO A 150 39.40 -0.67 2.00
C PRO A 150 39.70 0.62 1.21
N VAL A 151 39.90 0.49 -0.09
CA VAL A 151 40.16 1.67 -0.98
C VAL A 151 38.90 2.52 -1.11
N VAL A 152 37.73 1.92 -1.25
CA VAL A 152 36.43 2.63 -1.36
C VAL A 152 36.06 3.27 -0.02
N ALA A 153 36.24 2.55 1.08
CA ALA A 153 35.97 3.03 2.43
C ALA A 153 36.84 4.25 2.83
N SER A 154 38.00 4.45 2.16
CA SER A 154 38.85 5.59 2.42
C SER A 154 38.49 6.84 1.60
N ILE A 155 37.54 6.73 0.65
CA ILE A 155 37.12 7.81 -0.26
C ILE A 155 35.78 8.39 0.16
N VAL A 156 34.98 7.62 0.94
CA VAL A 156 33.66 8.00 1.47
C VAL A 156 33.78 8.50 2.91
#